data_e197148306ec1bdce78a3385cc5517f7
#
_entry.id   e197148306ec1bdce78a3385cc5517f7
#
_cell.length_a   1.000
_cell.length_b   1.000
_cell.length_c   1.000
_cell.angle_alpha   90.00
_cell.angle_beta   90.00
_cell.angle_gamma   90.00
#
_symmetry.space_group_name_H-M   'P 1'
#
loop_
_entity.id
_entity.type
_entity.pdbx_description
1 polymer ?
#
loop_
_entity_poly.entity_id
_entity_poly.type
_entity_poly.pdbx_seq_one_letter_code
_entity_poly.pdbx_strand_id
1 'polypeptide(L)'
;TEVAQAQLIAIVKDGALIESAGKGDKVQLIVNQTPFYGESGGQVGDIGNIRFENGEANIVDTKRSVGVFVHFAEINSGILSVNEAVELEVEGLRRSSVRANHSATHLLHEALRNKLGNHVAQRGSLNAADRLRFDFSHSKALTKDELVAVQSSVNFYIRQNTEVSTRVMSPDDARKLGATALFGEKYGEEVRVVSMGYQQKSGKGLDGNGYSLELCGGTHVKRTGDIGAFLILSDGASSSGVRRIEALTGEAALDHLAKQQNYLTEIALELKTSLFDILSKVKSLTAERKSLVNELSQLRKDMALAEVAGESDELKSEDLSGVNFLV
;
A
#
# COMPACT_ATOMS: atom_id res chain seq x y z
N THR A 1 -10.67 -6.53 -21.46
CA THR A 1 -11.19 -5.36 -22.17
C THR A 1 -11.41 -4.23 -21.17
N GLU A 2 -11.36 -2.98 -21.62
CA GLU A 2 -11.59 -1.78 -20.81
C GLU A 2 -12.80 -0.99 -21.33
N VAL A 3 -13.30 -1.35 -22.51
CA VAL A 3 -14.51 -0.78 -23.14
C VAL A 3 -15.47 -1.90 -23.50
N ALA A 4 -16.76 -1.69 -23.31
CA ALA A 4 -17.82 -2.59 -23.75
C ALA A 4 -19.12 -1.82 -24.00
N GLN A 5 -19.87 -2.28 -25.01
CA GLN A 5 -21.26 -1.90 -25.23
C GLN A 5 -22.15 -2.77 -24.34
N ALA A 6 -23.16 -2.19 -23.75
CA ALA A 6 -24.09 -2.90 -22.87
C ALA A 6 -25.50 -2.33 -22.98
N GLN A 7 -26.46 -3.01 -22.35
CA GLN A 7 -27.81 -2.52 -22.14
C GLN A 7 -28.02 -2.28 -20.64
N LEU A 8 -28.58 -1.14 -20.29
CA LEU A 8 -28.97 -0.82 -18.90
C LEU A 8 -30.19 -1.65 -18.50
N ILE A 9 -30.05 -2.46 -17.46
CA ILE A 9 -31.09 -3.37 -16.98
C ILE A 9 -31.92 -2.73 -15.88
N ALA A 10 -31.25 -1.99 -14.96
CA ALA A 10 -31.94 -1.36 -13.85
C ALA A 10 -31.19 -0.10 -13.35
N ILE A 11 -31.98 0.83 -12.81
CA ILE A 11 -31.49 2.00 -12.07
C ILE A 11 -32.08 1.92 -10.67
N VAL A 12 -31.21 2.03 -9.65
CA VAL A 12 -31.62 2.08 -8.22
C VAL A 12 -31.20 3.42 -7.65
N LYS A 13 -32.16 4.15 -7.06
CA LYS A 13 -31.94 5.39 -6.33
C LYS A 13 -32.59 5.28 -4.95
N ASP A 14 -31.84 5.58 -3.90
CA ASP A 14 -32.31 5.53 -2.50
C ASP A 14 -32.99 4.20 -2.12
N GLY A 15 -32.48 3.09 -2.68
CA GLY A 15 -33.00 1.74 -2.44
C GLY A 15 -34.24 1.35 -3.26
N ALA A 16 -34.75 2.23 -4.12
CA ALA A 16 -35.89 1.97 -4.99
C ALA A 16 -35.50 1.87 -6.47
N LEU A 17 -36.15 1.00 -7.20
CA LEU A 17 -36.05 0.94 -8.67
C LEU A 17 -36.76 2.16 -9.28
N ILE A 18 -36.09 2.79 -10.25
CA ILE A 18 -36.63 3.93 -11.02
C ILE A 18 -36.45 3.67 -12.52
N GLU A 19 -37.26 4.28 -13.35
CA GLU A 19 -37.24 4.11 -14.82
C GLU A 19 -36.18 5.00 -15.48
N SER A 20 -35.84 6.14 -14.91
CA SER A 20 -34.85 7.07 -15.44
C SER A 20 -34.19 7.92 -14.38
N ALA A 21 -32.97 8.40 -14.67
CA ALA A 21 -32.18 9.30 -13.84
C ALA A 21 -31.64 10.46 -14.67
N GLY A 22 -31.60 11.65 -14.10
CA GLY A 22 -31.15 12.89 -14.76
C GLY A 22 -29.92 13.51 -14.10
N LYS A 23 -29.45 14.59 -14.69
CA LYS A 23 -28.25 15.32 -14.25
C LYS A 23 -28.25 15.59 -12.72
N GLY A 24 -27.14 15.22 -12.07
CA GLY A 24 -26.92 15.39 -10.63
C GLY A 24 -27.43 14.24 -9.77
N ASP A 25 -28.14 13.27 -10.37
CA ASP A 25 -28.56 12.07 -9.64
C ASP A 25 -27.39 11.15 -9.34
N LYS A 26 -27.37 10.65 -8.08
CA LYS A 26 -26.49 9.57 -7.64
C LYS A 26 -27.28 8.28 -7.61
N VAL A 27 -26.88 7.33 -8.43
CA VAL A 27 -27.63 6.11 -8.70
C VAL A 27 -26.72 4.89 -8.71
N GLN A 28 -27.33 3.72 -8.59
CA GLN A 28 -26.70 2.44 -8.82
C GLN A 28 -27.23 1.88 -10.14
N LEU A 29 -26.32 1.53 -11.04
CA LEU A 29 -26.65 1.04 -12.38
C LEU A 29 -26.30 -0.44 -12.48
N ILE A 30 -27.21 -1.20 -13.08
CA ILE A 30 -27.03 -2.62 -13.40
C ILE A 30 -27.13 -2.77 -14.91
N VAL A 31 -26.14 -3.39 -15.52
CA VAL A 31 -26.06 -3.64 -16.96
C VAL A 31 -25.95 -5.14 -17.23
N ASN A 32 -26.31 -5.56 -18.46
CA ASN A 32 -26.28 -6.98 -18.88
C ASN A 32 -24.85 -7.53 -18.97
N GLN A 33 -23.86 -6.68 -19.27
CA GLN A 33 -22.43 -7.04 -19.30
C GLN A 33 -21.58 -5.81 -18.97
N THR A 34 -20.39 -6.02 -18.39
CA THR A 34 -19.53 -4.93 -17.97
C THR A 34 -18.05 -5.26 -18.09
N PRO A 35 -17.19 -4.30 -18.50
CA PRO A 35 -15.74 -4.44 -18.41
C PRO A 35 -15.20 -4.08 -17.02
N PHE A 36 -16.03 -3.51 -16.13
CA PHE A 36 -15.65 -3.06 -14.79
C PHE A 36 -15.44 -4.24 -13.85
N TYR A 37 -14.36 -4.21 -13.10
CA TYR A 37 -14.13 -5.12 -11.99
C TYR A 37 -14.92 -4.65 -10.77
N GLY A 38 -15.77 -5.50 -10.23
CA GLY A 38 -16.45 -5.24 -8.96
C GLY A 38 -15.54 -5.60 -7.78
N GLU A 39 -15.47 -4.75 -6.77
CA GLU A 39 -14.67 -4.94 -5.57
C GLU A 39 -14.81 -6.35 -5.00
N SER A 40 -13.69 -7.06 -4.90
CA SER A 40 -13.61 -8.45 -4.42
C SER A 40 -12.17 -8.84 -4.12
N GLY A 41 -11.95 -9.79 -3.19
CA GLY A 41 -10.64 -10.40 -2.94
C GLY A 41 -9.55 -9.40 -2.57
N GLY A 42 -9.92 -8.24 -1.98
CA GLY A 42 -8.99 -7.17 -1.61
C GLY A 42 -8.63 -6.22 -2.75
N GLN A 43 -9.06 -6.47 -4.00
CA GLN A 43 -8.94 -5.49 -5.08
C GLN A 43 -10.13 -4.54 -5.06
N VAL A 44 -9.86 -3.23 -5.11
CA VAL A 44 -10.89 -2.18 -5.21
C VAL A 44 -11.66 -2.28 -6.53
N GLY A 45 -12.91 -1.81 -6.52
CA GLY A 45 -13.72 -1.68 -7.71
C GLY A 45 -13.15 -0.70 -8.72
N ASP A 46 -13.47 -0.90 -10.00
CA ASP A 46 -13.11 0.05 -11.04
C ASP A 46 -13.99 1.27 -11.01
N ILE A 47 -13.43 2.35 -11.53
CA ILE A 47 -14.11 3.60 -11.86
C ILE A 47 -13.96 3.89 -13.34
N GLY A 48 -14.76 4.82 -13.85
CA GLY A 48 -14.71 5.24 -15.25
C GLY A 48 -15.95 5.96 -15.69
N ASN A 49 -16.33 5.83 -16.95
CA ASN A 49 -17.44 6.53 -17.55
C ASN A 49 -18.46 5.58 -18.16
N ILE A 50 -19.69 6.04 -18.23
CA ILE A 50 -20.75 5.44 -19.02
C ILE A 50 -21.33 6.52 -19.92
N ARG A 51 -21.40 6.25 -21.24
CA ARG A 51 -22.00 7.13 -22.26
C ARG A 51 -23.28 6.51 -22.76
N PHE A 52 -24.25 7.35 -23.01
CA PHE A 52 -25.55 6.99 -23.57
C PHE A 52 -26.00 8.05 -24.58
N GLU A 53 -27.11 7.85 -25.29
CA GLU A 53 -27.47 8.64 -26.48
C GLU A 53 -27.38 10.15 -26.27
N ASN A 54 -27.88 10.66 -25.15
CA ASN A 54 -27.99 12.10 -24.90
C ASN A 54 -27.19 12.57 -23.66
N GLY A 55 -26.21 11.77 -23.19
CA GLY A 55 -25.48 12.16 -21.99
C GLY A 55 -24.39 11.20 -21.54
N GLU A 56 -23.90 11.48 -20.36
CA GLU A 56 -22.86 10.68 -19.71
C GLU A 56 -22.99 10.69 -18.19
N ALA A 57 -22.43 9.67 -17.56
CA ALA A 57 -22.30 9.58 -16.13
C ALA A 57 -20.90 9.07 -15.74
N ASN A 58 -20.42 9.50 -14.57
CA ASN A 58 -19.20 9.00 -13.95
C ASN A 58 -19.54 7.80 -13.08
N ILE A 59 -18.82 6.68 -13.27
CA ILE A 59 -18.84 5.54 -12.36
C ILE A 59 -17.74 5.77 -11.32
N VAL A 60 -18.13 5.98 -10.07
CA VAL A 60 -17.24 6.32 -8.95
C VAL A 60 -16.80 5.10 -8.13
N ASP A 61 -17.51 3.99 -8.27
CA ASP A 61 -17.17 2.70 -7.67
C ASP A 61 -17.93 1.57 -8.35
N THR A 62 -17.40 0.36 -8.29
CA THR A 62 -18.08 -0.85 -8.77
C THR A 62 -17.97 -1.95 -7.73
N LYS A 63 -19.12 -2.49 -7.31
CA LYS A 63 -19.20 -3.58 -6.32
C LYS A 63 -19.85 -4.82 -6.91
N ARG A 64 -19.56 -5.95 -6.29
CA ARG A 64 -20.24 -7.20 -6.57
C ARG A 64 -21.17 -7.56 -5.42
N SER A 65 -22.46 -7.64 -5.71
CA SER A 65 -23.48 -8.00 -4.72
C SER A 65 -24.35 -9.12 -5.27
N VAL A 66 -24.44 -10.25 -4.55
CA VAL A 66 -25.26 -11.42 -4.92
C VAL A 66 -25.06 -11.89 -6.37
N GLY A 67 -23.79 -11.83 -6.84
CA GLY A 67 -23.45 -12.23 -8.22
C GLY A 67 -23.66 -11.16 -9.29
N VAL A 68 -24.21 -10.01 -8.94
CA VAL A 68 -24.48 -8.88 -9.85
C VAL A 68 -23.42 -7.80 -9.68
N PHE A 69 -22.99 -7.17 -10.78
CA PHE A 69 -22.12 -5.99 -10.74
C PHE A 69 -22.98 -4.74 -10.61
N VAL A 70 -22.73 -3.96 -9.57
CA VAL A 70 -23.43 -2.71 -9.25
C VAL A 70 -22.47 -1.54 -9.45
N HIS A 71 -22.78 -0.65 -10.40
CA HIS A 71 -21.98 0.54 -10.72
C HIS A 71 -22.57 1.73 -10.00
N PHE A 72 -21.83 2.32 -9.06
CA PHE A 72 -22.21 3.56 -8.38
C PHE A 72 -21.87 4.72 -9.30
N ALA A 73 -22.87 5.43 -9.76
CA ALA A 73 -22.72 6.45 -10.78
C ALA A 73 -23.33 7.80 -10.37
N GLU A 74 -22.77 8.87 -10.92
CA GLU A 74 -23.30 10.22 -10.87
C GLU A 74 -23.57 10.70 -12.30
N ILE A 75 -24.81 11.09 -12.59
CA ILE A 75 -25.23 11.54 -13.93
C ILE A 75 -24.70 12.96 -14.15
N ASN A 76 -23.78 13.14 -15.11
CA ASN A 76 -23.18 14.43 -15.43
C ASN A 76 -24.06 15.25 -16.37
N SER A 77 -24.68 14.58 -17.35
CA SER A 77 -25.53 15.21 -18.36
C SER A 77 -26.57 14.24 -18.90
N GLY A 78 -27.66 14.77 -19.47
CA GLY A 78 -28.72 13.99 -20.10
C GLY A 78 -29.68 13.32 -19.11
N ILE A 79 -30.47 12.41 -19.64
CA ILE A 79 -31.40 11.54 -18.90
C ILE A 79 -31.13 10.12 -19.37
N LEU A 80 -30.73 9.27 -18.44
CA LEU A 80 -30.46 7.84 -18.66
C LEU A 80 -31.72 7.05 -18.30
N SER A 81 -32.17 6.17 -19.21
CA SER A 81 -33.38 5.36 -19.04
C SER A 81 -33.09 3.86 -19.06
N VAL A 82 -33.92 3.08 -18.33
CA VAL A 82 -33.86 1.62 -18.37
C VAL A 82 -34.05 1.11 -19.80
N ASN A 83 -33.37 0.03 -20.18
CA ASN A 83 -33.27 -0.54 -21.52
C ASN A 83 -32.48 0.25 -22.56
N GLU A 84 -31.91 1.40 -22.20
CA GLU A 84 -31.05 2.16 -23.09
C GLU A 84 -29.73 1.44 -23.37
N ALA A 85 -29.23 1.59 -24.60
CA ALA A 85 -27.89 1.13 -24.97
C ALA A 85 -26.84 2.09 -24.40
N VAL A 86 -25.80 1.52 -23.78
CA VAL A 86 -24.75 2.30 -23.12
C VAL A 86 -23.38 1.79 -23.52
N GLU A 87 -22.40 2.69 -23.55
CA GLU A 87 -20.99 2.36 -23.66
C GLU A 87 -20.30 2.60 -22.31
N LEU A 88 -19.63 1.57 -21.82
CA LEU A 88 -18.87 1.59 -20.58
C LEU A 88 -17.38 1.68 -20.89
N GLU A 89 -16.68 2.61 -20.24
CA GLU A 89 -15.24 2.81 -20.38
C GLU A 89 -14.58 2.90 -19.01
N VAL A 90 -13.69 1.94 -18.71
CA VAL A 90 -12.92 1.91 -17.46
C VAL A 90 -11.78 2.93 -17.51
N GLU A 91 -11.48 3.59 -16.40
CA GLU A 91 -10.30 4.44 -16.27
C GLU A 91 -9.02 3.60 -16.34
N GLY A 92 -8.41 3.54 -17.53
CA GLY A 92 -7.32 2.62 -17.87
C GLY A 92 -6.05 2.85 -17.04
N LEU A 93 -5.66 4.10 -16.75
CA LEU A 93 -4.47 4.39 -15.95
C LEU A 93 -4.63 3.90 -14.50
N ARG A 94 -5.78 4.19 -13.88
CA ARG A 94 -6.09 3.70 -12.55
C ARG A 94 -6.14 2.16 -12.51
N ARG A 95 -6.80 1.52 -13.48
CA ARG A 95 -6.84 0.06 -13.64
C ARG A 95 -5.43 -0.53 -13.75
N SER A 96 -4.54 0.11 -14.49
CA SER A 96 -3.16 -0.34 -14.67
C SER A 96 -2.39 -0.29 -13.34
N SER A 97 -2.55 0.77 -12.54
CA SER A 97 -1.95 0.88 -11.20
C SER A 97 -2.50 -0.19 -10.24
N VAL A 98 -3.82 -0.44 -10.27
CA VAL A 98 -4.45 -1.51 -9.46
C VAL A 98 -3.91 -2.89 -9.88
N ARG A 99 -3.77 -3.18 -11.18
CA ARG A 99 -3.18 -4.42 -11.70
C ARG A 99 -1.73 -4.59 -11.23
N ALA A 100 -0.93 -3.53 -11.24
CA ALA A 100 0.45 -3.54 -10.78
C ALA A 100 0.52 -3.90 -9.29
N ASN A 101 -0.26 -3.22 -8.45
CA ASN A 101 -0.35 -3.49 -7.02
C ASN A 101 -0.84 -4.91 -6.72
N HIS A 102 -1.86 -5.38 -7.43
CA HIS A 102 -2.40 -6.73 -7.22
C HIS A 102 -1.39 -7.82 -7.65
N SER A 103 -0.72 -7.65 -8.77
CA SER A 103 0.31 -8.59 -9.21
C SER A 103 1.53 -8.58 -8.29
N ALA A 104 1.95 -7.39 -7.81
CA ALA A 104 3.01 -7.28 -6.81
C ALA A 104 2.64 -7.98 -5.48
N THR A 105 1.36 -7.99 -5.10
CA THR A 105 0.88 -8.70 -3.90
C THR A 105 1.14 -10.20 -3.99
N HIS A 106 0.95 -10.84 -5.15
CA HIS A 106 1.28 -12.25 -5.36
C HIS A 106 2.78 -12.53 -5.29
N LEU A 107 3.60 -11.67 -5.90
CA LEU A 107 5.06 -11.79 -5.80
C LEU A 107 5.54 -11.59 -4.36
N LEU A 108 4.95 -10.64 -3.63
CA LEU A 108 5.22 -10.38 -2.21
C LEU A 108 4.86 -11.57 -1.33
N HIS A 109 3.67 -12.15 -1.52
CA HIS A 109 3.22 -13.32 -0.77
C HIS A 109 4.21 -14.48 -0.91
N GLU A 110 4.61 -14.80 -2.12
CA GLU A 110 5.59 -15.86 -2.37
C GLU A 110 6.97 -15.52 -1.81
N ALA A 111 7.44 -14.26 -1.92
CA ALA A 111 8.71 -13.82 -1.34
C ALA A 111 8.72 -13.97 0.19
N LEU A 112 7.62 -13.61 0.85
CA LEU A 112 7.45 -13.79 2.29
C LEU A 112 7.44 -15.27 2.68
N ARG A 113 6.74 -16.14 1.95
CA ARG A 113 6.74 -17.59 2.19
C ARG A 113 8.13 -18.19 2.05
N ASN A 114 8.86 -17.81 1.01
CA ASN A 114 10.22 -18.31 0.79
C ASN A 114 11.21 -17.82 1.85
N LYS A 115 11.01 -16.61 2.39
CA LYS A 115 11.91 -16.03 3.40
C LYS A 115 11.58 -16.46 4.83
N LEU A 116 10.29 -16.47 5.18
CA LEU A 116 9.83 -16.67 6.56
C LEU A 116 9.29 -18.09 6.82
N GLY A 117 8.89 -18.81 5.77
CA GLY A 117 8.39 -20.17 5.85
C GLY A 117 6.92 -20.34 5.45
N ASN A 118 6.50 -21.60 5.32
CA ASN A 118 5.18 -21.98 4.80
C ASN A 118 3.98 -21.61 5.70
N HIS A 119 4.23 -21.16 6.94
CA HIS A 119 3.18 -20.65 7.84
C HIS A 119 2.63 -19.29 7.40
N VAL A 120 3.33 -18.58 6.50
CA VAL A 120 2.85 -17.33 5.94
C VAL A 120 1.64 -17.62 5.06
N ALA A 121 0.50 -17.07 5.46
CA ALA A 121 -0.77 -17.14 4.73
C ALA A 121 -1.44 -15.77 4.76
N GLN A 122 -2.07 -15.39 3.67
CA GLN A 122 -2.83 -14.15 3.58
C GLN A 122 -3.96 -14.13 4.62
N ARG A 123 -4.10 -13.02 5.34
CA ARG A 123 -5.17 -12.73 6.29
C ARG A 123 -6.06 -11.57 5.84
N GLY A 124 -5.57 -10.77 4.92
CA GLY A 124 -6.25 -9.67 4.27
C GLY A 124 -5.36 -9.01 3.23
N SER A 125 -5.96 -8.30 2.30
CA SER A 125 -5.24 -7.47 1.33
C SER A 125 -6.06 -6.26 0.93
N LEU A 126 -5.37 -5.24 0.44
CA LEU A 126 -5.95 -4.11 -0.27
C LEU A 126 -5.05 -3.83 -1.47
N ASN A 127 -5.63 -3.86 -2.66
CA ASN A 127 -4.97 -3.49 -3.91
C ASN A 127 -5.72 -2.30 -4.51
N ALA A 128 -5.26 -1.10 -4.20
CA ALA A 128 -5.77 0.17 -4.70
C ALA A 128 -4.82 0.76 -5.76
N ALA A 129 -5.16 1.90 -6.34
CA ALA A 129 -4.30 2.52 -7.34
C ALA A 129 -3.05 3.16 -6.72
N ASP A 130 -3.19 3.71 -5.52
CA ASP A 130 -2.15 4.46 -4.80
C ASP A 130 -1.19 3.57 -4.02
N ARG A 131 -1.62 2.37 -3.59
CA ARG A 131 -0.80 1.44 -2.78
C ARG A 131 -1.37 0.03 -2.74
N LEU A 132 -0.57 -0.89 -2.27
CA LEU A 132 -1.02 -2.19 -1.79
C LEU A 132 -0.82 -2.33 -0.27
N ARG A 133 -1.67 -3.16 0.35
CA ARG A 133 -1.55 -3.61 1.73
C ARG A 133 -1.71 -5.11 1.78
N PHE A 134 -0.83 -5.78 2.49
CA PHE A 134 -0.84 -7.22 2.64
C PHE A 134 -0.75 -7.61 4.11
N ASP A 135 -1.79 -8.24 4.62
CA ASP A 135 -1.86 -8.77 5.98
C ASP A 135 -1.62 -10.28 5.94
N PHE A 136 -0.68 -10.78 6.76
CA PHE A 136 -0.27 -12.19 6.72
C PHE A 136 0.03 -12.74 8.11
N SER A 137 -0.10 -14.08 8.24
CA SER A 137 0.20 -14.76 9.49
C SER A 137 1.71 -14.80 9.75
N HIS A 138 2.14 -14.07 10.78
CA HIS A 138 3.51 -14.11 11.31
C HIS A 138 3.52 -13.48 12.70
N SER A 139 4.27 -14.07 13.63
CA SER A 139 4.23 -13.70 15.06
C SER A 139 5.25 -12.64 15.47
N LYS A 140 6.27 -12.40 14.64
CA LYS A 140 7.40 -11.51 14.95
C LYS A 140 7.47 -10.36 13.95
N ALA A 141 8.02 -9.20 14.37
CA ALA A 141 8.41 -8.15 13.43
C ALA A 141 9.50 -8.66 12.49
N LEU A 142 9.44 -8.26 11.22
CA LEU A 142 10.51 -8.58 10.27
C LEU A 142 11.75 -7.74 10.62
N THR A 143 12.90 -8.38 10.52
CA THR A 143 14.18 -7.65 10.61
C THR A 143 14.39 -6.80 9.37
N LYS A 144 15.26 -5.80 9.47
CA LYS A 144 15.63 -4.96 8.33
C LYS A 144 16.17 -5.79 7.16
N ASP A 145 16.98 -6.81 7.46
CA ASP A 145 17.57 -7.68 6.44
C ASP A 145 16.51 -8.57 5.75
N GLU A 146 15.49 -9.01 6.50
CA GLU A 146 14.37 -9.75 5.92
C GLU A 146 13.53 -8.87 5.00
N LEU A 147 13.22 -7.64 5.41
CA LEU A 147 12.50 -6.67 4.56
C LEU A 147 13.26 -6.36 3.27
N VAL A 148 14.58 -6.12 3.37
CA VAL A 148 15.45 -5.89 2.20
C VAL A 148 15.47 -7.11 1.29
N ALA A 149 15.58 -8.31 1.84
CA ALA A 149 15.59 -9.55 1.05
C ALA A 149 14.26 -9.80 0.33
N VAL A 150 13.12 -9.58 1.01
CA VAL A 150 11.78 -9.70 0.42
C VAL A 150 11.59 -8.68 -0.71
N GLN A 151 11.87 -7.41 -0.46
CA GLN A 151 11.78 -6.36 -1.48
C GLN A 151 12.68 -6.65 -2.70
N SER A 152 13.91 -7.08 -2.45
CA SER A 152 14.86 -7.45 -3.51
C SER A 152 14.36 -8.63 -4.34
N SER A 153 13.76 -9.64 -3.70
CA SER A 153 13.15 -10.80 -4.37
C SER A 153 12.00 -10.37 -5.27
N VAL A 154 11.06 -9.57 -4.76
CA VAL A 154 9.93 -9.06 -5.58
C VAL A 154 10.46 -8.30 -6.80
N ASN A 155 11.37 -7.35 -6.60
CA ASN A 155 11.97 -6.58 -7.71
C ASN A 155 12.78 -7.45 -8.69
N PHE A 156 13.36 -8.55 -8.23
CA PHE A 156 14.03 -9.50 -9.12
C PHE A 156 13.03 -10.12 -10.10
N TYR A 157 11.88 -10.62 -9.61
CA TYR A 157 10.85 -11.22 -10.47
C TYR A 157 10.12 -10.20 -11.35
N ILE A 158 9.98 -8.95 -10.90
CA ILE A 158 9.52 -7.84 -11.74
C ILE A 158 10.45 -7.68 -12.94
N ARG A 159 11.78 -7.59 -12.71
CA ARG A 159 12.78 -7.41 -13.78
C ARG A 159 12.92 -8.60 -14.71
N GLN A 160 12.48 -9.80 -14.33
CA GLN A 160 12.41 -10.94 -15.26
C GLN A 160 11.49 -10.65 -16.45
N ASN A 161 10.50 -9.77 -16.29
CA ASN A 161 9.52 -9.41 -17.32
C ASN A 161 8.85 -10.63 -17.96
N THR A 162 8.54 -11.64 -17.15
CA THR A 162 7.84 -12.85 -17.61
C THR A 162 6.37 -12.57 -17.89
N GLU A 163 5.77 -13.35 -18.76
CA GLU A 163 4.33 -13.32 -19.01
C GLU A 163 3.55 -13.75 -17.75
N VAL A 164 2.46 -13.07 -17.45
CA VAL A 164 1.49 -13.45 -16.41
C VAL A 164 0.41 -14.30 -17.07
N SER A 165 0.43 -15.59 -16.79
CA SER A 165 -0.53 -16.52 -17.37
C SER A 165 -1.70 -16.79 -16.44
N THR A 166 -2.88 -16.96 -17.02
CA THR A 166 -4.11 -17.31 -16.28
C THR A 166 -4.78 -18.51 -16.92
N ARG A 167 -5.29 -19.42 -16.09
CA ARG A 167 -6.01 -20.62 -16.53
C ARG A 167 -7.19 -20.89 -15.62
N VAL A 168 -8.26 -21.42 -16.21
CA VAL A 168 -9.43 -21.93 -15.47
C VAL A 168 -9.32 -23.44 -15.39
N MET A 169 -9.49 -23.99 -14.18
CA MET A 169 -9.39 -25.42 -13.93
C MET A 169 -10.15 -25.81 -12.65
N SER A 170 -10.26 -27.10 -12.36
CA SER A 170 -10.83 -27.55 -11.09
C SER A 170 -9.91 -27.17 -9.89
N PRO A 171 -10.48 -26.96 -8.69
CA PRO A 171 -9.67 -26.71 -7.48
C PRO A 171 -8.65 -27.82 -7.19
N ASP A 172 -8.99 -29.07 -7.50
CA ASP A 172 -8.11 -30.20 -7.26
C ASP A 172 -6.92 -30.22 -8.22
N ASP A 173 -7.14 -29.89 -9.49
CA ASP A 173 -6.03 -29.78 -10.45
C ASP A 173 -5.13 -28.59 -10.14
N ALA A 174 -5.70 -27.47 -9.69
CA ALA A 174 -4.93 -26.32 -9.23
C ALA A 174 -3.99 -26.70 -8.04
N ARG A 175 -4.50 -27.48 -7.08
CA ARG A 175 -3.69 -27.99 -5.95
C ARG A 175 -2.57 -28.93 -6.40
N LYS A 176 -2.85 -29.83 -7.35
CA LYS A 176 -1.84 -30.74 -7.94
C LYS A 176 -0.69 -29.96 -8.61
N LEU A 177 -0.99 -28.80 -9.18
CA LEU A 177 0.00 -27.91 -9.77
C LEU A 177 0.76 -27.05 -8.74
N GLY A 178 0.49 -27.21 -7.45
CA GLY A 178 1.12 -26.45 -6.37
C GLY A 178 0.53 -25.04 -6.16
N ALA A 179 -0.69 -24.78 -6.65
CA ALA A 179 -1.34 -23.49 -6.46
C ALA A 179 -1.70 -23.25 -4.99
N THR A 180 -1.39 -22.06 -4.51
CA THR A 180 -1.80 -21.61 -3.17
C THR A 180 -3.23 -21.08 -3.22
N ALA A 181 -4.09 -21.61 -2.36
CA ALA A 181 -5.46 -21.13 -2.16
C ALA A 181 -5.48 -20.09 -1.04
N LEU A 182 -6.31 -19.06 -1.17
CA LEU A 182 -6.52 -18.08 -0.12
C LEU A 182 -7.28 -18.72 1.05
N PHE A 183 -6.89 -18.37 2.27
CA PHE A 183 -7.51 -18.93 3.48
C PHE A 183 -8.93 -18.41 3.65
N GLY A 184 -9.90 -19.33 3.82
CA GLY A 184 -11.29 -18.99 4.12
C GLY A 184 -12.19 -18.71 2.93
N GLU A 185 -11.68 -18.73 1.69
CA GLU A 185 -12.52 -18.60 0.50
C GLU A 185 -13.18 -19.93 0.13
N LYS A 186 -14.46 -19.84 -0.28
CA LYS A 186 -15.18 -20.97 -0.87
C LYS A 186 -15.07 -20.90 -2.38
N TYR A 187 -14.51 -21.93 -2.97
CA TYR A 187 -14.34 -22.04 -4.42
C TYR A 187 -15.47 -22.84 -5.03
N GLY A 188 -15.92 -22.43 -6.22
CA GLY A 188 -16.85 -23.18 -7.04
C GLY A 188 -16.21 -24.40 -7.71
N GLU A 189 -16.89 -24.95 -8.70
CA GLU A 189 -16.40 -26.10 -9.49
C GLU A 189 -15.15 -25.73 -10.31
N GLU A 190 -15.03 -24.46 -10.71
CA GLU A 190 -13.91 -23.92 -11.47
C GLU A 190 -13.25 -22.77 -10.73
N VAL A 191 -11.94 -22.69 -10.77
CA VAL A 191 -11.10 -21.63 -10.22
C VAL A 191 -10.17 -21.07 -11.28
N ARG A 192 -9.92 -19.76 -11.20
CA ARG A 192 -8.91 -19.10 -12.03
C ARG A 192 -7.58 -19.12 -11.29
N VAL A 193 -6.59 -19.73 -11.90
CA VAL A 193 -5.20 -19.82 -11.41
C VAL A 193 -4.36 -18.80 -12.15
N VAL A 194 -3.59 -18.01 -11.40
CA VAL A 194 -2.65 -17.00 -11.92
C VAL A 194 -1.23 -17.45 -11.63
N SER A 195 -0.38 -17.46 -12.66
CA SER A 195 1.04 -17.79 -12.57
C SER A 195 1.89 -16.61 -13.03
N MET A 196 2.95 -16.30 -12.26
CA MET A 196 3.87 -15.23 -12.59
C MET A 196 5.27 -15.47 -12.02
N GLY A 197 6.30 -14.96 -12.74
CA GLY A 197 7.70 -15.19 -12.42
C GLY A 197 8.16 -16.60 -12.80
N TYR A 198 9.47 -16.73 -13.06
CA TYR A 198 10.11 -18.01 -13.40
C TYR A 198 11.15 -18.37 -12.36
N GLN A 199 11.02 -19.56 -11.77
CA GLN A 199 11.97 -20.15 -10.86
C GLN A 199 12.18 -21.63 -11.23
N GLN A 200 13.37 -21.95 -11.71
CA GLN A 200 13.71 -23.30 -12.14
C GLN A 200 13.45 -24.31 -11.02
N LYS A 201 12.77 -25.41 -11.37
CA LYS A 201 12.48 -26.53 -10.45
C LYS A 201 11.73 -26.13 -9.17
N SER A 202 10.87 -25.12 -9.25
CA SER A 202 10.01 -24.70 -8.11
C SER A 202 8.96 -25.76 -7.74
N GLY A 203 8.64 -26.67 -8.67
CA GLY A 203 7.54 -27.62 -8.53
C GLY A 203 6.15 -27.02 -8.77
N LYS A 204 6.05 -25.74 -9.16
CA LYS A 204 4.79 -25.02 -9.40
C LYS A 204 4.51 -24.82 -10.88
N GLY A 205 3.24 -24.90 -11.24
CA GLY A 205 2.78 -24.71 -12.63
C GLY A 205 2.96 -25.94 -13.50
N LEU A 206 2.54 -25.86 -14.77
CA LEU A 206 2.53 -27.00 -15.70
C LEU A 206 3.93 -27.50 -16.05
N ASP A 207 4.88 -26.59 -16.11
CA ASP A 207 6.30 -26.89 -16.40
C ASP A 207 7.15 -27.05 -15.14
N GLY A 208 6.54 -26.92 -13.96
CA GLY A 208 7.24 -27.01 -12.67
C GLY A 208 8.20 -25.86 -12.38
N ASN A 209 8.06 -24.73 -13.06
CA ASN A 209 8.99 -23.60 -12.97
C ASN A 209 8.32 -22.24 -12.64
N GLY A 210 7.05 -22.22 -12.24
CA GLY A 210 6.38 -20.98 -11.80
C GLY A 210 6.93 -20.49 -10.46
N TYR A 211 7.16 -19.19 -10.30
CA TYR A 211 7.54 -18.62 -8.99
C TYR A 211 6.32 -18.50 -8.09
N SER A 212 5.35 -17.69 -8.47
CA SER A 212 4.05 -17.55 -7.79
C SER A 212 2.97 -18.26 -8.59
N LEU A 213 2.15 -19.07 -7.91
CA LEU A 213 1.00 -19.76 -8.48
C LEU A 213 -0.13 -19.72 -7.47
N GLU A 214 -1.18 -18.93 -7.75
CA GLU A 214 -2.25 -18.69 -6.78
C GLU A 214 -3.64 -18.67 -7.43
N LEU A 215 -4.66 -19.02 -6.65
CA LEU A 215 -6.06 -18.87 -7.05
C LEU A 215 -6.44 -17.40 -6.91
N CYS A 216 -6.78 -16.74 -8.03
CA CYS A 216 -7.13 -15.33 -8.01
C CYS A 216 -8.09 -14.94 -9.14
N GLY A 217 -9.21 -14.29 -8.78
CA GLY A 217 -10.21 -13.74 -9.72
C GLY A 217 -9.96 -12.29 -10.15
N GLY A 218 -8.93 -11.62 -9.59
CA GLY A 218 -8.66 -10.21 -9.82
C GLY A 218 -8.01 -9.89 -11.17
N THR A 219 -7.75 -8.61 -11.40
CA THR A 219 -7.08 -8.14 -12.61
C THR A 219 -5.56 -8.06 -12.40
N HIS A 220 -4.79 -8.44 -13.41
CA HIS A 220 -3.33 -8.50 -13.35
C HIS A 220 -2.68 -7.82 -14.54
N VAL A 221 -1.41 -7.50 -14.40
CA VAL A 221 -0.56 -7.05 -15.49
C VAL A 221 -0.37 -8.17 -16.51
N LYS A 222 0.00 -7.83 -17.74
CA LYS A 222 0.29 -8.83 -18.79
C LYS A 222 1.66 -9.47 -18.61
N ARG A 223 2.62 -8.69 -18.15
CA ARG A 223 3.99 -9.10 -17.86
C ARG A 223 4.43 -8.58 -16.50
N THR A 224 5.30 -9.31 -15.80
CA THR A 224 5.78 -8.87 -14.48
C THR A 224 6.51 -7.52 -14.53
N GLY A 225 7.13 -7.17 -15.66
CA GLY A 225 7.77 -5.87 -15.89
C GLY A 225 6.81 -4.67 -15.86
N ASP A 226 5.53 -4.89 -16.20
CA ASP A 226 4.50 -3.84 -16.17
C ASP A 226 4.21 -3.32 -14.73
N ILE A 227 4.66 -4.04 -13.70
CA ILE A 227 4.59 -3.58 -12.30
C ILE A 227 5.51 -2.38 -12.07
N GLY A 228 6.63 -2.29 -12.79
CA GLY A 228 7.64 -1.26 -12.64
C GLY A 228 8.55 -1.50 -11.42
N ALA A 229 8.54 -0.59 -10.45
CA ALA A 229 9.27 -0.74 -9.20
C ALA A 229 8.35 -1.23 -8.08
N PHE A 230 8.92 -1.90 -7.06
CA PHE A 230 8.24 -2.28 -5.83
C PHE A 230 9.03 -1.75 -4.62
N LEU A 231 8.34 -1.03 -3.73
CA LEU A 231 8.93 -0.41 -2.54
C LEU A 231 8.08 -0.69 -1.31
N ILE A 232 8.66 -1.34 -0.30
CA ILE A 232 8.02 -1.52 1.00
C ILE A 232 8.11 -0.18 1.77
N LEU A 233 6.96 0.32 2.24
CA LEU A 233 6.87 1.53 3.06
C LEU A 233 6.98 1.20 4.54
N SER A 234 6.27 0.17 4.99
CA SER A 234 6.16 -0.18 6.40
C SER A 234 5.94 -1.67 6.63
N ASP A 235 6.37 -2.15 7.80
CA ASP A 235 5.99 -3.41 8.41
C ASP A 235 5.46 -3.12 9.82
N GLY A 236 4.24 -3.55 10.12
CA GLY A 236 3.57 -3.31 11.39
C GLY A 236 2.76 -4.52 11.87
N ALA A 237 2.36 -4.54 13.15
CA ALA A 237 1.38 -5.49 13.65
C ALA A 237 -0.02 -5.02 13.28
N SER A 238 -0.86 -5.92 12.74
CA SER A 238 -2.28 -5.66 12.45
C SER A 238 -3.19 -6.23 13.54
N SER A 239 -2.88 -7.42 14.01
CA SER A 239 -3.55 -8.08 15.15
C SER A 239 -2.63 -9.16 15.73
N SER A 240 -3.07 -9.88 16.75
CA SER A 240 -2.28 -10.98 17.33
C SER A 240 -1.93 -12.02 16.28
N GLY A 241 -0.64 -12.27 16.07
CA GLY A 241 -0.13 -13.22 15.07
C GLY A 241 -0.30 -12.80 13.60
N VAL A 242 -0.68 -11.53 13.33
CA VAL A 242 -0.83 -11.01 11.97
C VAL A 242 0.05 -9.77 11.77
N ARG A 243 0.89 -9.81 10.77
CA ARG A 243 1.73 -8.69 10.31
C ARG A 243 1.09 -8.03 9.11
N ARG A 244 1.40 -6.75 8.92
CA ARG A 244 0.94 -5.91 7.80
C ARG A 244 2.13 -5.28 7.11
N ILE A 245 2.22 -5.47 5.79
CA ILE A 245 3.12 -4.73 4.92
C ILE A 245 2.29 -3.77 4.07
N GLU A 246 2.73 -2.51 4.00
CA GLU A 246 2.27 -1.55 3.00
C GLU A 246 3.39 -1.30 2.01
N ALA A 247 3.05 -1.24 0.72
CA ALA A 247 4.01 -1.06 -0.34
C ALA A 247 3.42 -0.26 -1.52
N LEU A 248 4.32 0.27 -2.34
CA LEU A 248 4.04 1.00 -3.57
C LEU A 248 4.58 0.24 -4.78
N THR A 249 3.96 0.48 -5.94
CA THR A 249 4.48 0.00 -7.23
C THR A 249 4.58 1.12 -8.24
N GLY A 250 5.32 0.88 -9.32
CA GLY A 250 5.38 1.73 -10.50
C GLY A 250 5.75 3.18 -10.20
N GLU A 251 4.97 4.10 -10.75
CA GLU A 251 5.18 5.55 -10.62
C GLU A 251 5.11 6.01 -9.17
N ALA A 252 4.14 5.51 -8.38
CA ALA A 252 4.03 5.89 -6.97
C ALA A 252 5.29 5.52 -6.16
N ALA A 253 5.94 4.39 -6.45
CA ALA A 253 7.19 4.01 -5.82
C ALA A 253 8.34 4.94 -6.24
N LEU A 254 8.42 5.32 -7.52
CA LEU A 254 9.45 6.24 -8.04
C LEU A 254 9.28 7.64 -7.48
N ASP A 255 8.06 8.15 -7.43
CA ASP A 255 7.73 9.45 -6.84
C ASP A 255 8.11 9.51 -5.35
N HIS A 256 7.83 8.43 -4.62
CA HIS A 256 8.23 8.34 -3.21
C HIS A 256 9.75 8.41 -3.05
N LEU A 257 10.51 7.68 -3.86
CA LEU A 257 11.98 7.73 -3.85
C LEU A 257 12.51 9.12 -4.25
N ALA A 258 11.91 9.75 -5.26
CA ALA A 258 12.30 11.11 -5.68
C ALA A 258 12.06 12.13 -4.55
N LYS A 259 10.92 12.05 -3.85
CA LYS A 259 10.65 12.91 -2.68
C LYS A 259 11.66 12.68 -1.55
N GLN A 260 12.01 11.43 -1.25
CA GLN A 260 13.04 11.12 -0.25
C GLN A 260 14.41 11.68 -0.66
N GLN A 261 14.78 11.57 -1.93
CA GLN A 261 16.03 12.13 -2.47
C GLN A 261 16.06 13.66 -2.32
N ASN A 262 14.95 14.33 -2.61
CA ASN A 262 14.84 15.78 -2.46
C ASN A 262 15.01 16.20 -0.99
N TYR A 263 14.35 15.54 -0.04
CA TYR A 263 14.55 15.82 1.39
C TYR A 263 16.01 15.64 1.84
N LEU A 264 16.68 14.57 1.38
CA LEU A 264 18.09 14.38 1.69
C LEU A 264 18.95 15.52 1.11
N THR A 265 18.63 16.00 -0.09
CA THR A 265 19.33 17.11 -0.73
C THR A 265 19.13 18.41 0.06
N GLU A 266 17.90 18.71 0.48
CA GLU A 266 17.59 19.88 1.32
C GLU A 266 18.33 19.82 2.65
N ILE A 267 18.33 18.66 3.33
CA ILE A 267 19.05 18.45 4.59
C ILE A 267 20.57 18.65 4.38
N ALA A 268 21.14 18.15 3.29
CA ALA A 268 22.57 18.34 2.97
C ALA A 268 22.93 19.82 2.78
N LEU A 269 22.07 20.58 2.09
CA LEU A 269 22.23 22.02 1.88
C LEU A 269 22.17 22.77 3.22
N GLU A 270 21.18 22.50 4.07
CA GLU A 270 21.03 23.14 5.39
C GLU A 270 22.23 22.84 6.30
N LEU A 271 22.72 21.60 6.28
CA LEU A 271 23.88 21.17 7.07
C LEU A 271 25.23 21.58 6.41
N LYS A 272 25.21 22.19 5.23
CA LYS A 272 26.41 22.56 4.43
C LYS A 272 27.38 21.38 4.28
N THR A 273 26.85 20.23 3.86
CA THR A 273 27.61 18.98 3.73
C THR A 273 27.22 18.23 2.45
N SER A 274 27.96 17.17 2.12
CA SER A 274 27.57 16.26 1.02
C SER A 274 26.46 15.30 1.44
N LEU A 275 25.70 14.75 0.46
CA LEU A 275 24.68 13.72 0.73
C LEU A 275 25.24 12.51 1.49
N PHE A 276 26.51 12.15 1.22
CA PHE A 276 27.17 11.00 1.86
C PHE A 276 27.57 11.28 3.31
N ASP A 277 27.75 12.56 3.67
CA ASP A 277 28.23 12.98 4.98
C ASP A 277 27.11 13.45 5.92
N ILE A 278 25.86 13.46 5.48
CA ILE A 278 24.71 13.89 6.31
C ILE A 278 24.73 13.20 7.68
N LEU A 279 24.86 11.87 7.70
CA LEU A 279 24.80 11.10 8.92
C LEU A 279 25.96 11.43 9.88
N SER A 280 27.18 11.59 9.36
CA SER A 280 28.34 11.96 10.15
C SER A 280 28.21 13.38 10.71
N LYS A 281 27.70 14.32 9.93
CA LYS A 281 27.44 15.70 10.35
C LYS A 281 26.36 15.78 11.46
N VAL A 282 25.25 15.04 11.30
CA VAL A 282 24.21 14.97 12.33
C VAL A 282 24.75 14.38 13.63
N LYS A 283 25.57 13.33 13.57
CA LYS A 283 26.22 12.75 14.76
C LYS A 283 27.15 13.77 15.44
N SER A 284 27.97 14.51 14.67
CA SER A 284 28.84 15.55 15.18
C SER A 284 28.06 16.66 15.88
N LEU A 285 27.03 17.20 15.24
CA LEU A 285 26.17 18.25 15.82
C LEU A 285 25.46 17.77 17.08
N THR A 286 25.04 16.52 17.15
CA THR A 286 24.41 15.93 18.33
C THR A 286 25.40 15.83 19.51
N ALA A 287 26.66 15.44 19.23
CA ALA A 287 27.72 15.36 20.23
C ALA A 287 28.12 16.76 20.73
N GLU A 288 28.28 17.71 19.82
CA GLU A 288 28.58 19.12 20.14
C GLU A 288 27.48 19.74 21.01
N ARG A 289 26.20 19.57 20.62
CA ARG A 289 25.07 20.01 21.44
C ARG A 289 25.12 19.44 22.85
N LYS A 290 25.43 18.14 23.00
CA LYS A 290 25.55 17.51 24.34
C LYS A 290 26.68 18.12 25.16
N SER A 291 27.82 18.39 24.53
CA SER A 291 28.97 19.06 25.19
C SER A 291 28.57 20.45 25.68
N LEU A 292 27.99 21.27 24.79
CA LEU A 292 27.55 22.63 25.12
C LEU A 292 26.51 22.67 26.26
N VAL A 293 25.58 21.72 26.29
CA VAL A 293 24.58 21.61 27.37
C VAL A 293 25.28 21.29 28.71
N ASN A 294 26.29 20.43 28.72
CA ASN A 294 27.06 20.10 29.93
C ASN A 294 27.89 21.29 30.40
N GLU A 295 28.58 21.98 29.49
CA GLU A 295 29.35 23.20 29.79
C GLU A 295 28.45 24.29 30.36
N LEU A 296 27.30 24.53 29.77
CA LEU A 296 26.32 25.50 30.25
C LEU A 296 25.79 25.13 31.65
N SER A 297 25.57 23.85 31.91
CA SER A 297 25.17 23.36 33.23
C SER A 297 26.28 23.57 34.27
N GLN A 298 27.55 23.34 33.88
CA GLN A 298 28.69 23.59 34.78
C GLN A 298 28.87 25.08 35.07
N LEU A 299 28.83 25.94 34.04
CA LEU A 299 28.93 27.39 34.20
C LEU A 299 27.82 27.94 35.11
N ARG A 300 26.60 27.45 34.99
CA ARG A 300 25.49 27.83 35.90
C ARG A 300 25.73 27.43 37.33
N LYS A 301 26.32 26.25 37.56
CA LYS A 301 26.72 25.83 38.94
C LYS A 301 27.83 26.71 39.50
N ASP A 302 28.84 27.00 38.66
CA ASP A 302 29.98 27.82 39.08
C ASP A 302 29.53 29.27 39.37
N MET A 303 28.62 29.84 38.60
CA MET A 303 28.00 31.14 38.89
C MET A 303 27.21 31.14 40.19
N ALA A 304 26.37 30.14 40.43
CA ALA A 304 25.59 30.04 41.66
C ALA A 304 26.51 29.89 42.91
N LEU A 305 27.62 29.15 42.78
CA LEU A 305 28.62 29.05 43.85
C LEU A 305 29.37 30.38 44.08
N ALA A 306 29.65 31.14 43.02
CA ALA A 306 30.28 32.45 43.12
C ALA A 306 29.38 33.51 43.79
N GLU A 307 28.05 33.49 43.46
CA GLU A 307 27.06 34.35 44.15
C GLU A 307 26.99 34.05 45.64
N VAL A 308 26.93 32.77 46.05
CA VAL A 308 26.93 32.37 47.45
C VAL A 308 28.24 32.74 48.15
N ALA A 309 29.38 32.64 47.46
CA ALA A 309 30.69 33.05 48.03
C ALA A 309 30.82 34.59 48.16
N GLY A 310 30.23 35.36 47.20
CA GLY A 310 30.20 36.84 47.29
C GLY A 310 29.30 37.36 48.41
N GLU A 311 28.18 36.70 48.70
CA GLU A 311 27.30 37.02 49.82
C GLU A 311 27.97 36.69 51.16
N SER A 312 28.91 35.72 51.25
CA SER A 312 29.62 35.39 52.47
C SER A 312 30.68 36.44 52.87
N ASP A 313 31.15 37.27 51.92
CA ASP A 313 32.11 38.38 52.25
C ASP A 313 31.41 39.64 52.82
N GLU A 314 30.08 39.75 52.77
CA GLU A 314 29.29 40.81 53.38
C GLU A 314 28.77 40.47 54.80
N LEU A 315 28.95 39.24 55.27
CA LEU A 315 28.55 38.82 56.59
C LEU A 315 29.54 39.45 57.64
N LYS A 316 29.21 40.64 58.15
CA LYS A 316 29.92 41.29 59.24
C LYS A 316 29.56 40.60 60.53
N SER A 317 30.59 40.18 61.28
CA SER A 317 30.38 39.71 62.61
C SER A 317 30.31 40.92 63.59
N GLU A 318 29.19 41.08 64.30
CA GLU A 318 29.08 42.05 65.41
C GLU A 318 29.17 41.29 66.73
N ASP A 319 30.10 41.75 67.60
CA ASP A 319 30.20 41.27 68.95
C ASP A 319 29.27 42.08 69.88
N LEU A 320 28.19 41.45 70.28
CA LEU A 320 27.29 42.01 71.32
C LEU A 320 27.40 41.19 72.59
N SER A 321 28.18 41.76 73.54
CA SER A 321 28.35 41.25 74.95
C SER A 321 28.99 39.85 74.99
N GLY A 322 30.02 39.60 74.20
CA GLY A 322 30.81 38.37 74.25
C GLY A 322 30.22 37.18 73.42
N VAL A 323 29.23 37.45 72.56
CA VAL A 323 28.68 36.48 71.62
C VAL A 323 28.78 37.06 70.20
N ASN A 324 29.54 36.40 69.35
CA ASN A 324 29.63 36.75 67.90
C ASN A 324 28.39 36.33 67.16
N PHE A 325 27.65 37.29 66.61
CA PHE A 325 26.56 37.06 65.64
C PHE A 325 27.07 37.34 64.26
N LEU A 326 26.81 36.40 63.32
CA LEU A 326 26.92 36.62 61.91
C LEU A 326 25.63 37.31 61.45
N VAL A 327 25.71 38.52 60.87
CA VAL A 327 24.64 39.31 60.33
C VAL A 327 24.88 39.45 58.83
#